data_faccd312cbe17c84591e01bf484552e6
#
_entry.id   faccd312cbe17c84591e01bf484552e6
#
_cell.length_a   1.000
_cell.length_b   1.000
_cell.length_c   1.000
_cell.angle_alpha   90.00
_cell.angle_beta   90.00
_cell.angle_gamma   90.00
#
_symmetry.space_group_name_H-M   'P 1'
#
loop_
_entity.id
_entity.type
_entity.pdbx_description
1 polymer ?
#
loop_
_entity_poly.entity_id
_entity_poly.type
_entity_poly.pdbx_seq_one_letter_code
_entity_poly.pdbx_strand_id
1 'polypeptide(L)'
;MRLIDDKGRLLGLINIVDLAVILLLAAVATRVGLKSRLLRAVNPSSLKTVEVVLLVEDVRPATADALAEGDTIFNTKSNAVLGKLVRKEVVPALKEVETADGQLVLAEAPYRKDVYITVRGQGQVTENVIILGGYEMRVGANAQVKGQKSAVNSIVFGVKVDE
;
A
#
# COMPACT_ATOMS: atom_id res chain seq x y z
N MET A 1 38.85 -7.97 44.00
CA MET A 1 37.40 -7.92 44.11
C MET A 1 36.83 -8.81 43.03
N ARG A 2 36.12 -9.89 43.36
CA ARG A 2 35.45 -10.75 42.37
C ARG A 2 34.12 -10.06 41.98
N LEU A 3 33.98 -9.69 40.73
CA LEU A 3 32.80 -8.98 40.21
C LEU A 3 31.56 -9.92 40.09
N ILE A 4 31.78 -11.23 40.14
CA ILE A 4 30.73 -12.25 40.04
C ILE A 4 30.89 -13.19 41.25
N ASP A 5 29.80 -13.37 41.99
CA ASP A 5 29.72 -14.30 43.12
C ASP A 5 29.47 -15.75 42.64
N ASP A 6 29.81 -16.76 43.46
CA ASP A 6 29.64 -18.19 43.15
C ASP A 6 28.18 -18.60 42.79
N LYS A 7 27.24 -17.70 42.98
CA LYS A 7 25.80 -17.84 42.61
C LYS A 7 25.43 -17.10 41.31
N GLY A 8 26.41 -16.62 40.53
CA GLY A 8 26.17 -15.92 39.25
C GLY A 8 25.55 -14.54 39.40
N ARG A 9 25.73 -13.85 40.53
CA ARG A 9 25.22 -12.49 40.78
C ARG A 9 26.31 -11.45 40.58
N LEU A 10 26.00 -10.44 39.78
CA LEU A 10 26.85 -9.27 39.61
C LEU A 10 26.70 -8.34 40.84
N LEU A 11 27.78 -8.03 41.54
CA LEU A 11 27.79 -7.21 42.78
C LEU A 11 26.82 -7.69 43.87
N GLY A 12 26.40 -9.00 43.84
CA GLY A 12 25.51 -9.57 44.85
C GLY A 12 24.03 -9.18 44.70
N LEU A 13 23.65 -8.39 43.68
CA LEU A 13 22.30 -7.81 43.53
C LEU A 13 21.51 -8.38 42.32
N ILE A 14 22.16 -8.55 41.19
CA ILE A 14 21.47 -8.93 39.95
C ILE A 14 22.06 -10.21 39.36
N ASN A 15 21.24 -11.18 39.04
CA ASN A 15 21.66 -12.41 38.36
C ASN A 15 22.14 -12.05 36.93
N ILE A 16 23.29 -12.59 36.53
CA ILE A 16 23.87 -12.35 35.19
C ILE A 16 22.93 -12.78 34.06
N VAL A 17 22.11 -13.79 34.31
CA VAL A 17 21.08 -14.26 33.35
C VAL A 17 19.97 -13.23 33.19
N ASP A 18 19.49 -12.64 34.30
CA ASP A 18 18.45 -11.60 34.26
C ASP A 18 18.96 -10.35 33.55
N LEU A 19 20.22 -9.98 33.79
CA LEU A 19 20.87 -8.86 33.09
C LEU A 19 20.96 -9.13 31.59
N ALA A 20 21.33 -10.34 31.19
CA ALA A 20 21.40 -10.73 29.76
C ALA A 20 20.02 -10.67 29.09
N VAL A 21 18.96 -11.13 29.78
CA VAL A 21 17.59 -11.08 29.30
C VAL A 21 17.11 -9.62 29.14
N ILE A 22 17.39 -8.76 30.13
CA ILE A 22 17.04 -7.33 30.06
C ILE A 22 17.77 -6.64 28.89
N LEU A 23 19.06 -6.91 28.69
CA LEU A 23 19.82 -6.36 27.58
C LEU A 23 19.30 -6.84 26.22
N LEU A 24 18.90 -8.10 26.14
CA LEU A 24 18.31 -8.67 24.91
C LEU A 24 16.95 -8.03 24.61
N LEU A 25 16.10 -7.86 25.61
CA LEU A 25 14.81 -7.17 25.47
C LEU A 25 14.99 -5.70 25.08
N ALA A 26 15.96 -5.00 25.68
CA ALA A 26 16.31 -3.63 25.32
C ALA A 26 16.82 -3.53 23.88
N ALA A 27 17.65 -4.47 23.43
CA ALA A 27 18.15 -4.51 22.05
C ALA A 27 17.03 -4.79 21.03
N VAL A 28 16.07 -5.63 21.37
CA VAL A 28 14.87 -5.88 20.53
C VAL A 28 13.99 -4.64 20.50
N ALA A 29 13.72 -4.02 21.65
CA ALA A 29 12.90 -2.81 21.76
C ALA A 29 13.51 -1.63 20.99
N THR A 30 14.84 -1.46 21.06
CA THR A 30 15.53 -0.42 20.28
C THR A 30 15.45 -0.67 18.78
N ARG A 31 15.61 -1.93 18.31
CA ARG A 31 15.46 -2.25 16.88
C ARG A 31 14.05 -2.00 16.37
N VAL A 32 13.03 -2.36 17.14
CA VAL A 32 11.62 -2.11 16.78
C VAL A 32 11.31 -0.62 16.81
N GLY A 33 11.79 0.10 17.84
CA GLY A 33 11.59 1.54 17.98
C GLY A 33 12.32 2.37 16.92
N LEU A 34 13.54 1.99 16.50
CA LEU A 34 14.24 2.66 15.40
C LEU A 34 13.56 2.45 14.05
N LYS A 35 13.08 1.22 13.74
CA LYS A 35 12.32 0.98 12.50
C LYS A 35 11.06 1.85 12.43
N SER A 36 10.33 1.99 13.53
CA SER A 36 9.11 2.81 13.56
C SER A 36 9.40 4.32 13.47
N ARG A 37 10.56 4.79 13.96
CA ARG A 37 10.97 6.20 13.86
C ARG A 37 11.50 6.56 12.47
N LEU A 38 12.23 5.66 11.81
CA LEU A 38 12.69 5.86 10.43
C LEU A 38 11.53 5.92 9.43
N LEU A 39 10.45 5.19 9.70
CA LEU A 39 9.22 5.26 8.91
C LEU A 39 8.37 6.52 9.21
N ARG A 40 8.62 7.22 10.32
CA ARG A 40 7.91 8.45 10.72
C ARG A 40 8.64 9.75 10.40
N ALA A 41 9.88 9.69 9.98
CA ALA A 41 10.61 10.87 9.47
C ALA A 41 10.17 11.21 8.03
N VAL A 42 8.85 11.24 7.79
CA VAL A 42 8.27 11.89 6.63
C VAL A 42 8.45 13.40 6.88
N ASN A 43 9.36 14.01 6.16
CA ASN A 43 9.54 15.44 6.18
C ASN A 43 8.21 16.06 5.69
N PRO A 44 7.45 16.80 6.52
CA PRO A 44 6.13 17.32 6.13
C PRO A 44 6.21 18.26 4.90
N SER A 45 7.38 18.78 4.61
CA SER A 45 7.66 19.60 3.43
C SER A 45 7.70 18.80 2.11
N SER A 46 7.70 17.47 2.16
CA SER A 46 7.69 16.59 0.97
C SER A 46 6.31 16.03 0.62
N LEU A 47 5.26 16.37 1.39
CA LEU A 47 3.90 15.97 1.05
C LEU A 47 3.36 16.86 -0.06
N LYS A 48 3.03 16.24 -1.18
CA LYS A 48 2.39 16.87 -2.32
C LYS A 48 1.06 16.20 -2.62
N THR A 49 0.17 16.93 -3.29
CA THR A 49 -1.04 16.31 -3.83
C THR A 49 -0.66 15.41 -5.00
N VAL A 50 -1.04 14.14 -4.89
CA VAL A 50 -0.80 13.13 -5.91
C VAL A 50 -2.13 12.64 -6.42
N GLU A 51 -2.27 12.62 -7.74
CA GLU A 51 -3.40 12.03 -8.43
C GLU A 51 -2.93 10.76 -9.14
N VAL A 52 -3.59 9.64 -8.84
CA VAL A 52 -3.24 8.34 -9.39
C VAL A 52 -4.45 7.77 -10.11
N VAL A 53 -4.26 7.33 -11.34
CA VAL A 53 -5.24 6.56 -12.08
C VAL A 53 -4.96 5.08 -11.86
N LEU A 54 -5.94 4.37 -11.32
CA LEU A 54 -5.88 2.94 -11.08
C LEU A 54 -6.84 2.24 -12.04
N LEU A 55 -6.35 1.23 -12.73
CA LEU A 55 -7.15 0.36 -13.59
C LEU A 55 -7.54 -0.89 -12.81
N VAL A 56 -8.83 -1.15 -12.71
CA VAL A 56 -9.43 -2.35 -12.14
C VAL A 56 -10.00 -3.16 -13.27
N GLU A 57 -9.35 -4.27 -13.63
CA GLU A 57 -9.66 -5.06 -14.81
C GLU A 57 -10.64 -6.19 -14.52
N ASP A 58 -11.43 -6.55 -15.54
CA ASP A 58 -12.28 -7.75 -15.59
C ASP A 58 -13.22 -7.92 -14.40
N VAL A 59 -13.83 -6.83 -13.93
CA VAL A 59 -14.77 -6.87 -12.81
C VAL A 59 -16.22 -7.05 -13.26
N ARG A 60 -17.06 -7.53 -12.35
CA ARG A 60 -18.50 -7.60 -12.56
C ARG A 60 -19.13 -6.20 -12.42
N PRO A 61 -20.27 -5.93 -13.09
CA PRO A 61 -20.97 -4.65 -12.96
C PRO A 61 -21.23 -4.23 -11.51
N ALA A 62 -21.64 -5.15 -10.64
CA ALA A 62 -21.87 -4.87 -9.23
C ALA A 62 -20.61 -4.36 -8.49
N THR A 63 -19.41 -4.83 -8.88
CA THR A 63 -18.15 -4.31 -8.32
C THR A 63 -17.85 -2.91 -8.85
N ALA A 64 -18.09 -2.66 -10.13
CA ALA A 64 -17.95 -1.34 -10.72
C ALA A 64 -18.90 -0.33 -10.06
N ASP A 65 -20.14 -0.73 -9.77
CA ASP A 65 -21.17 0.12 -9.14
C ASP A 65 -20.84 0.41 -7.67
N ALA A 66 -20.17 -0.53 -6.98
CA ALA A 66 -19.77 -0.38 -5.59
C ALA A 66 -18.63 0.63 -5.38
N LEU A 67 -17.91 1.03 -6.45
CA LEU A 67 -16.90 2.09 -6.44
C LEU A 67 -17.62 3.42 -6.72
N ALA A 68 -17.78 4.26 -5.72
CA ALA A 68 -18.47 5.55 -5.86
C ALA A 68 -17.52 6.74 -5.79
N GLU A 69 -17.75 7.76 -6.61
CA GLU A 69 -17.03 9.03 -6.50
C GLU A 69 -17.30 9.67 -5.14
N GLY A 70 -16.27 10.23 -4.52
CA GLY A 70 -16.30 10.75 -3.16
C GLY A 70 -15.89 9.76 -2.09
N ASP A 71 -15.85 8.45 -2.39
CA ASP A 71 -15.40 7.43 -1.44
C ASP A 71 -13.93 7.63 -1.06
N THR A 72 -13.63 7.34 0.21
CA THR A 72 -12.25 7.27 0.66
C THR A 72 -11.69 5.90 0.33
N ILE A 73 -10.57 5.90 -0.38
CA ILE A 73 -9.86 4.69 -0.81
C ILE A 73 -8.69 4.41 0.14
N PHE A 74 -8.58 3.16 0.55
CA PHE A 74 -7.58 2.66 1.49
C PHE A 74 -6.73 1.58 0.86
N ASN A 75 -5.51 1.46 1.33
CA ASN A 75 -4.66 0.29 1.09
C ASN A 75 -5.24 -0.91 1.84
N THR A 76 -5.48 -2.01 1.14
CA THR A 76 -6.11 -3.20 1.74
C THR A 76 -5.22 -3.83 2.83
N LYS A 77 -3.89 -3.78 2.68
CA LYS A 77 -2.95 -4.43 3.61
C LYS A 77 -2.66 -3.59 4.86
N SER A 78 -2.41 -2.29 4.68
CA SER A 78 -1.98 -1.41 5.77
C SER A 78 -3.10 -0.58 6.39
N ASN A 79 -4.29 -0.54 5.79
CA ASN A 79 -5.38 0.37 6.09
C ASN A 79 -5.02 1.87 5.97
N ALA A 80 -3.88 2.18 5.37
CA ALA A 80 -3.49 3.57 5.13
C ALA A 80 -4.39 4.19 4.07
N VAL A 81 -4.74 5.46 4.27
CA VAL A 81 -5.56 6.23 3.32
C VAL A 81 -4.74 6.53 2.08
N LEU A 82 -5.24 6.18 0.89
CA LEU A 82 -4.70 6.64 -0.37
C LEU A 82 -5.20 8.04 -0.71
N GLY A 83 -6.48 8.26 -0.54
CA GLY A 83 -7.13 9.52 -0.90
C GLY A 83 -8.61 9.36 -1.16
N LYS A 84 -9.19 10.32 -1.87
CA LYS A 84 -10.58 10.29 -2.32
C LYS A 84 -10.66 9.90 -3.79
N LEU A 85 -11.64 9.08 -4.13
CA LEU A 85 -12.01 8.77 -5.51
C LEU A 85 -12.68 10.01 -6.11
N VAL A 86 -12.00 10.67 -7.05
CA VAL A 86 -12.47 11.93 -7.65
C VAL A 86 -13.13 11.74 -9.01
N ARG A 87 -12.81 10.64 -9.69
CA ARG A 87 -13.39 10.31 -11.00
C ARG A 87 -13.44 8.80 -11.19
N LYS A 88 -14.51 8.33 -11.79
CA LYS A 88 -14.70 6.95 -12.22
C LYS A 88 -15.11 6.89 -13.69
N GLU A 89 -14.47 6.02 -14.44
CA GLU A 89 -14.83 5.72 -15.82
C GLU A 89 -14.96 4.20 -15.97
N VAL A 90 -16.07 3.74 -16.52
CA VAL A 90 -16.39 2.33 -16.70
C VAL A 90 -16.49 2.02 -18.17
N VAL A 91 -15.68 1.08 -18.64
CA VAL A 91 -15.67 0.64 -20.04
C VAL A 91 -15.94 -0.87 -20.12
N PRO A 92 -16.42 -1.38 -21.26
CA PRO A 92 -16.47 -2.82 -21.48
C PRO A 92 -15.08 -3.43 -21.37
N ALA A 93 -14.93 -4.56 -20.66
CA ALA A 93 -13.68 -5.30 -20.66
C ALA A 93 -13.47 -5.98 -22.01
N LEU A 94 -12.26 -5.90 -22.55
CA LEU A 94 -11.88 -6.53 -23.80
C LEU A 94 -11.09 -7.80 -23.54
N LYS A 95 -11.37 -8.85 -24.31
CA LYS A 95 -10.62 -10.12 -24.28
C LYS A 95 -10.18 -10.52 -25.68
N GLU A 96 -9.00 -11.08 -25.75
CA GLU A 96 -8.54 -11.74 -26.97
C GLU A 96 -9.36 -13.02 -27.18
N VAL A 97 -9.99 -13.13 -28.33
CA VAL A 97 -10.73 -14.33 -28.76
C VAL A 97 -10.21 -14.76 -30.11
N GLU A 98 -10.09 -16.08 -30.30
CA GLU A 98 -9.71 -16.66 -31.57
C GLU A 98 -10.98 -16.82 -32.43
N THR A 99 -10.92 -16.33 -33.64
CA THR A 99 -11.98 -16.50 -34.65
C THR A 99 -11.89 -17.87 -35.31
N ALA A 100 -12.93 -18.27 -36.02
CA ALA A 100 -12.96 -19.54 -36.76
C ALA A 100 -11.80 -19.69 -37.77
N ASP A 101 -11.26 -18.57 -38.23
CA ASP A 101 -10.15 -18.52 -39.19
C ASP A 101 -8.74 -18.50 -38.49
N GLY A 102 -8.72 -18.70 -37.16
CA GLY A 102 -7.48 -18.72 -36.37
C GLY A 102 -6.86 -17.32 -36.13
N GLN A 103 -7.61 -16.24 -36.36
CA GLN A 103 -7.15 -14.88 -36.08
C GLN A 103 -7.51 -14.48 -34.64
N LEU A 104 -6.60 -13.78 -33.96
CA LEU A 104 -6.86 -13.18 -32.66
C LEU A 104 -7.47 -11.78 -32.86
N VAL A 105 -8.67 -11.59 -32.29
CA VAL A 105 -9.38 -10.31 -32.29
C VAL A 105 -9.73 -9.92 -30.86
N LEU A 106 -9.77 -8.62 -30.58
CA LEU A 106 -10.31 -8.12 -29.31
C LEU A 106 -11.83 -8.05 -29.38
N ALA A 107 -12.51 -8.75 -28.48
CA ALA A 107 -13.95 -8.71 -28.35
C ALA A 107 -14.36 -8.29 -26.93
N GLU A 108 -15.52 -7.65 -26.82
CA GLU A 108 -16.08 -7.30 -25.51
C GLU A 108 -16.44 -8.57 -24.73
N ALA A 109 -15.95 -8.66 -23.49
CA ALA A 109 -16.28 -9.75 -22.59
C ALA A 109 -17.70 -9.53 -22.02
N PRO A 110 -18.64 -10.48 -22.27
CA PRO A 110 -19.99 -10.36 -21.73
C PRO A 110 -19.97 -10.21 -20.20
N TYR A 111 -20.74 -9.27 -19.66
CA TYR A 111 -20.89 -9.04 -18.22
C TYR A 111 -19.58 -8.73 -17.47
N ARG A 112 -18.56 -8.21 -18.16
CA ARG A 112 -17.31 -7.77 -17.57
C ARG A 112 -17.04 -6.31 -17.92
N LYS A 113 -16.45 -5.61 -16.96
CA LYS A 113 -16.09 -4.20 -17.08
C LYS A 113 -14.68 -3.97 -16.61
N ASP A 114 -14.01 -3.02 -17.26
CA ASP A 114 -12.80 -2.39 -16.76
C ASP A 114 -13.17 -1.03 -16.18
N VAL A 115 -12.58 -0.71 -15.03
CA VAL A 115 -12.90 0.53 -14.31
C VAL A 115 -11.63 1.32 -14.08
N TYR A 116 -11.57 2.51 -14.63
CA TYR A 116 -10.53 3.49 -14.33
C TYR A 116 -11.03 4.34 -13.17
N ILE A 117 -10.30 4.33 -12.07
CA ILE A 117 -10.57 5.18 -10.91
C ILE A 117 -9.42 6.16 -10.72
N THR A 118 -9.75 7.44 -10.60
CA THR A 118 -8.79 8.48 -10.27
C THR A 118 -8.90 8.79 -8.78
N VAL A 119 -7.80 8.55 -8.07
CA VAL A 119 -7.70 8.79 -6.61
C VAL A 119 -6.75 9.96 -6.38
N ARG A 120 -7.22 10.96 -5.64
CA ARG A 120 -6.43 12.14 -5.25
C ARG A 120 -6.18 12.09 -3.75
N GLY A 121 -4.90 12.18 -3.35
CA GLY A 121 -4.49 12.14 -1.95
C GLY A 121 -3.17 12.88 -1.70
N GLN A 122 -2.76 12.92 -0.42
CA GLN A 122 -1.47 13.46 -0.02
C GLN A 122 -0.44 12.35 0.00
N GLY A 123 0.58 12.47 -0.84
CA GLY A 123 1.65 11.49 -1.00
C GLY A 123 3.01 12.10 -0.71
N GLN A 124 3.93 11.24 -0.32
CA GLN A 124 5.33 11.62 -0.19
C GLN A 124 5.98 11.53 -1.58
N VAL A 125 6.53 12.63 -2.03
CA VAL A 125 7.19 12.74 -3.33
C VAL A 125 8.65 13.06 -3.13
N THR A 126 9.52 12.22 -3.66
CA THR A 126 10.96 12.40 -3.73
C THR A 126 11.40 12.34 -5.19
N GLU A 127 12.66 12.61 -5.50
CA GLU A 127 13.20 12.53 -6.87
C GLU A 127 13.00 11.15 -7.51
N ASN A 128 13.00 10.07 -6.72
CA ASN A 128 12.98 8.70 -7.24
C ASN A 128 11.71 7.92 -6.91
N VAL A 129 10.89 8.38 -5.95
CA VAL A 129 9.79 7.60 -5.40
C VAL A 129 8.60 8.49 -5.09
N ILE A 130 7.41 8.00 -5.45
CA ILE A 130 6.11 8.56 -5.06
C ILE A 130 5.41 7.53 -4.17
N ILE A 131 5.12 7.88 -2.93
CA ILE A 131 4.43 7.00 -1.99
C ILE A 131 3.06 7.59 -1.65
N LEU A 132 2.00 6.81 -1.89
CA LEU A 132 0.63 7.18 -1.57
C LEU A 132 -0.04 6.01 -0.82
N GLY A 133 -0.55 6.26 0.38
CA GLY A 133 -1.19 5.23 1.19
C GLY A 133 -0.31 4.02 1.50
N GLY A 134 1.01 4.21 1.56
CA GLY A 134 1.99 3.14 1.80
C GLY A 134 2.32 2.28 0.58
N TYR A 135 1.79 2.62 -0.60
CA TYR A 135 2.22 2.05 -1.87
C TYR A 135 3.20 2.98 -2.58
N GLU A 136 4.22 2.39 -3.17
CA GLU A 136 5.05 3.05 -4.16
C GLU A 136 4.28 3.09 -5.49
N MET A 137 3.93 4.31 -5.94
CA MET A 137 3.13 4.52 -7.14
C MET A 137 4.01 4.58 -8.37
N ARG A 138 4.07 3.46 -9.09
CA ARG A 138 4.73 3.34 -10.40
C ARG A 138 3.75 2.78 -11.41
N VAL A 139 3.72 3.32 -12.61
CA VAL A 139 2.90 2.78 -13.69
C VAL A 139 3.23 1.30 -13.91
N GLY A 140 2.21 0.46 -13.98
CA GLY A 140 2.33 -1.01 -14.04
C GLY A 140 2.42 -1.71 -12.69
N ALA A 141 2.57 -0.99 -11.57
CA ALA A 141 2.59 -1.62 -10.24
C ALA A 141 1.19 -2.04 -9.80
N ASN A 142 1.11 -3.16 -9.09
CA ASN A 142 -0.14 -3.63 -8.51
C ASN A 142 -0.46 -2.90 -7.19
N ALA A 143 -1.70 -2.49 -7.02
CA ALA A 143 -2.22 -1.88 -5.81
C ALA A 143 -3.54 -2.54 -5.40
N GLN A 144 -3.59 -3.12 -4.20
CA GLN A 144 -4.83 -3.67 -3.64
C GLN A 144 -5.51 -2.59 -2.82
N VAL A 145 -6.65 -2.15 -3.30
CA VAL A 145 -7.38 -1.03 -2.71
C VAL A 145 -8.77 -1.43 -2.26
N LYS A 146 -9.28 -0.73 -1.26
CA LYS A 146 -10.64 -0.91 -0.77
C LYS A 146 -11.31 0.43 -0.51
N GLY A 147 -12.58 0.50 -0.84
CA GLY A 147 -13.51 1.56 -0.43
C GLY A 147 -14.43 1.07 0.67
N GLN A 148 -15.52 1.79 0.91
CA GLN A 148 -16.51 1.40 1.92
C GLN A 148 -17.23 0.08 1.57
N LYS A 149 -17.56 -0.12 0.29
CA LYS A 149 -18.37 -1.26 -0.19
C LYS A 149 -17.63 -2.19 -1.13
N SER A 150 -16.36 -1.91 -1.45
CA SER A 150 -15.60 -2.64 -2.45
C SER A 150 -14.17 -2.92 -1.98
N ALA A 151 -13.62 -4.04 -2.43
CA ALA A 151 -12.19 -4.34 -2.33
C ALA A 151 -11.76 -4.95 -3.67
N VAL A 152 -10.76 -4.35 -4.29
CA VAL A 152 -10.35 -4.68 -5.65
C VAL A 152 -8.84 -4.72 -5.79
N ASN A 153 -8.37 -5.54 -6.74
CA ASN A 153 -7.00 -5.47 -7.23
C ASN A 153 -6.96 -4.46 -8.38
N SER A 154 -5.98 -3.63 -8.41
CA SER A 154 -5.80 -2.64 -9.46
C SER A 154 -4.34 -2.55 -9.90
N ILE A 155 -4.14 -2.01 -11.09
CA ILE A 155 -2.83 -1.67 -11.65
C ILE A 155 -2.74 -0.15 -11.73
N VAL A 156 -1.61 0.41 -11.35
CA VAL A 156 -1.35 1.85 -11.50
C VAL A 156 -1.22 2.14 -13.00
N PHE A 157 -2.19 2.85 -13.55
CA PHE A 157 -2.25 3.22 -14.97
C PHE A 157 -1.57 4.57 -15.27
N GLY A 158 -1.64 5.49 -14.30
CA GLY A 158 -1.00 6.79 -14.42
C GLY A 158 -0.79 7.46 -13.07
N VAL A 159 0.21 8.32 -12.97
CA VAL A 159 0.52 9.10 -11.76
C VAL A 159 0.82 10.53 -12.17
N LYS A 160 0.18 11.48 -11.49
CA LYS A 160 0.39 12.91 -11.65
C LYS A 160 0.63 13.55 -10.30
N VAL A 161 1.61 14.41 -10.21
CA VAL A 161 1.92 15.20 -9.00
C VAL A 161 1.53 16.65 -9.30
N ASP A 162 0.67 17.21 -8.48
CA ASP A 162 0.35 18.63 -8.56
C ASP A 162 1.51 19.41 -7.91
N GLU A 163 2.04 20.40 -8.63
CA GLU A 163 3.12 21.28 -8.18
C GLU A 163 2.68 22.25 -7.07
#